data_7610695e90721eb4e1cdf84e65d280a0
#
_entry.id   7610695e90721eb4e1cdf84e65d280a0
#
_cell.length_a   1.000
_cell.length_b   1.000
_cell.length_c   1.000
_cell.angle_alpha   90.00
_cell.angle_beta   90.00
_cell.angle_gamma   90.00
#
_symmetry.space_group_name_H-M   'P 1'
#
loop_
_entity.id
_entity.type
_entity.pdbx_description
1 polymer ?
#
loop_
_entity_poly.entity_id
_entity_poly.type
_entity_poly.pdbx_seq_one_letter_code
_entity_poly.pdbx_strand_id
1 'polypeptide(L)'
;MIRKPSSPLWIAALAALSCAGAAAQELRVQCYSDGNECEVTGEIAKRFEAANAGAKIVIDKVPYKAVVETLPVQLAAGEGPDVARVADLGGLNKYYLDLTPHLSAARQKAWNDNFASTLGWFRAGPADKGIYGLMSQLTVTGAYVNKTLFDQAKVPMPGDKATWDDWMAAADKVAKATKVPYAMAMDRSGHRFAPLAVAYGAKIFDANGVPVVDAGYQAAVRKFIDWHKAGLMPKEVWGGVGGSQYRDAFEEFANGRVVVYYSGSWQLKRMDTQVTKAFEWAVAPAPCGPAACTAMPGGAAFVAFKRTKQPALAAKFIDFLAEDANYKELMAKTDNIPASLAVAKAGVTYNVSPLAKTALNSFVADVPKISPTNFALQGYRFNRAVF
;
A
#
# COMPACT_ATOMS: atom_id res chain seq x y z
N MET A 1 10.94 -95.04 -22.71
CA MET A 1 11.02 -93.64 -23.37
C MET A 1 9.83 -92.88 -22.87
N ILE A 2 10.02 -92.01 -21.88
CA ILE A 2 8.96 -91.24 -21.28
C ILE A 2 9.30 -89.78 -21.53
N ARG A 3 8.46 -89.08 -22.35
CA ARG A 3 8.56 -87.68 -22.63
C ARG A 3 7.92 -86.90 -21.51
N LYS A 4 8.67 -85.97 -20.89
CA LYS A 4 8.14 -84.94 -20.00
C LYS A 4 7.50 -83.79 -20.79
N PRO A 5 6.38 -83.25 -20.33
CA PRO A 5 5.83 -82.04 -20.93
C PRO A 5 6.48 -80.78 -20.33
N SER A 6 6.85 -79.85 -21.18
CA SER A 6 7.36 -78.49 -20.83
C SER A 6 6.18 -77.58 -20.50
N SER A 7 6.21 -77.01 -19.29
CA SER A 7 5.28 -75.94 -18.85
C SER A 7 5.75 -74.58 -19.31
N PRO A 8 4.93 -73.70 -19.85
CA PRO A 8 5.31 -72.33 -20.12
C PRO A 8 5.19 -71.48 -18.85
N LEU A 9 6.29 -70.81 -18.47
CA LEU A 9 6.29 -69.77 -17.45
C LEU A 9 5.56 -68.52 -17.98
N TRP A 10 4.43 -68.20 -17.34
CA TRP A 10 3.77 -66.92 -17.50
C TRP A 10 4.52 -65.90 -16.64
N ILE A 11 5.26 -64.97 -17.30
CA ILE A 11 5.83 -63.79 -16.66
C ILE A 11 4.71 -62.76 -16.57
N ALA A 12 4.13 -62.64 -15.36
CA ALA A 12 3.23 -61.53 -15.05
C ALA A 12 4.04 -60.25 -14.83
N ALA A 13 4.12 -59.39 -15.81
CA ALA A 13 4.68 -58.06 -15.64
C ALA A 13 3.72 -57.19 -14.80
N LEU A 14 3.99 -57.05 -13.49
CA LEU A 14 3.36 -56.01 -12.66
C LEU A 14 3.85 -54.64 -13.13
N ALA A 15 3.04 -53.95 -13.88
CA ALA A 15 3.18 -52.52 -14.12
C ALA A 15 2.85 -51.79 -12.81
N ALA A 16 3.87 -51.52 -11.99
CA ALA A 16 3.75 -50.61 -10.86
C ALA A 16 3.47 -49.20 -11.42
N LEU A 17 2.19 -48.78 -11.45
CA LEU A 17 1.82 -47.38 -11.60
C LEU A 17 2.39 -46.64 -10.38
N SER A 18 3.57 -46.04 -10.58
CA SER A 18 4.10 -45.05 -9.66
C SER A 18 3.19 -43.83 -9.74
N CYS A 19 2.13 -43.78 -8.91
CA CYS A 19 1.50 -42.52 -8.57
C CYS A 19 2.57 -41.70 -7.80
N ALA A 20 3.43 -41.02 -8.54
CA ALA A 20 4.19 -39.93 -7.99
C ALA A 20 3.15 -38.91 -7.53
N GLY A 21 2.75 -38.97 -6.28
CA GLY A 21 1.97 -37.91 -5.64
C GLY A 21 2.72 -36.60 -5.89
N ALA A 22 2.16 -35.73 -6.72
CA ALA A 22 2.71 -34.41 -6.90
C ALA A 22 2.78 -33.78 -5.50
N ALA A 23 4.00 -33.65 -4.96
CA ALA A 23 4.21 -32.96 -3.70
C ALA A 23 3.55 -31.59 -3.85
N ALA A 24 2.66 -31.23 -2.91
CA ALA A 24 2.00 -29.96 -2.93
C ALA A 24 3.06 -28.85 -2.98
N GLN A 25 2.99 -28.01 -4.00
CA GLN A 25 3.88 -26.86 -4.13
C GLN A 25 3.34 -25.75 -3.23
N GLU A 26 3.92 -25.59 -2.05
CA GLU A 26 3.53 -24.55 -1.10
C GLU A 26 4.21 -23.24 -1.47
N LEU A 27 3.44 -22.16 -1.51
CA LEU A 27 3.88 -20.79 -1.69
C LEU A 27 3.52 -19.99 -0.43
N ARG A 28 4.52 -19.49 0.28
CA ARG A 28 4.31 -18.67 1.48
C ARG A 28 4.21 -17.19 1.10
N VAL A 29 3.10 -16.58 1.46
CA VAL A 29 2.78 -15.18 1.17
C VAL A 29 2.68 -14.40 2.46
N GLN A 30 3.66 -13.56 2.75
CA GLN A 30 3.59 -12.64 3.87
C GLN A 30 2.73 -11.45 3.51
N CYS A 31 1.66 -11.21 4.28
CA CYS A 31 0.68 -10.19 3.99
C CYS A 31 0.42 -9.32 5.22
N TYR A 32 0.45 -8.00 5.04
CA TYR A 32 -0.12 -7.07 6.00
C TYR A 32 -1.41 -6.46 5.47
N SER A 33 -2.31 -6.05 6.36
CA SER A 33 -3.55 -5.35 6.01
C SER A 33 -3.58 -3.96 6.61
N ASP A 34 -4.06 -3.00 5.82
CA ASP A 34 -4.55 -1.72 6.33
C ASP A 34 -6.05 -1.85 6.71
N GLY A 35 -6.77 -2.72 6.02
CA GLY A 35 -8.15 -3.10 6.24
C GLY A 35 -8.33 -4.62 6.27
N ASN A 36 -8.68 -5.19 5.12
CA ASN A 36 -8.99 -6.62 4.94
C ASN A 36 -8.29 -7.24 3.72
N GLU A 37 -7.17 -6.67 3.27
CA GLU A 37 -6.50 -7.08 2.03
C GLU A 37 -6.01 -8.53 2.08
N CYS A 38 -5.53 -8.98 3.24
CA CYS A 38 -5.03 -10.34 3.39
C CYS A 38 -6.15 -11.37 3.33
N GLU A 39 -7.30 -11.08 3.91
CA GLU A 39 -8.49 -11.92 3.88
C GLU A 39 -9.02 -12.06 2.45
N VAL A 40 -9.17 -10.95 1.73
CA VAL A 40 -9.62 -10.95 0.33
C VAL A 40 -8.61 -11.66 -0.57
N THR A 41 -7.32 -11.46 -0.36
CA THR A 41 -6.27 -12.19 -1.08
C THR A 41 -6.37 -13.70 -0.82
N GLY A 42 -6.66 -14.10 0.41
CA GLY A 42 -6.90 -15.51 0.76
C GLY A 42 -8.12 -16.13 0.08
N GLU A 43 -9.21 -15.36 -0.11
CA GLU A 43 -10.37 -15.81 -0.89
C GLU A 43 -10.02 -16.04 -2.37
N ILE A 44 -9.25 -15.13 -2.96
CA ILE A 44 -8.77 -15.27 -4.34
C ILE A 44 -7.78 -16.44 -4.46
N ALA A 45 -6.91 -16.62 -3.46
CA ALA A 45 -5.95 -17.73 -3.41
C ALA A 45 -6.63 -19.11 -3.44
N LYS A 46 -7.77 -19.28 -2.79
CA LYS A 46 -8.56 -20.54 -2.86
C LYS A 46 -9.01 -20.86 -4.27
N ARG A 47 -9.40 -19.85 -5.06
CA ARG A 47 -9.75 -20.05 -6.48
C ARG A 47 -8.52 -20.38 -7.32
N PHE A 48 -7.39 -19.77 -7.01
CA PHE A 48 -6.12 -20.13 -7.65
C PHE A 48 -5.75 -21.59 -7.37
N GLU A 49 -5.83 -22.04 -6.12
CA GLU A 49 -5.58 -23.43 -5.73
C GLU A 49 -6.51 -24.42 -6.47
N ALA A 50 -7.81 -24.08 -6.56
CA ALA A 50 -8.79 -24.91 -7.29
C ALA A 50 -8.48 -25.03 -8.80
N ALA A 51 -7.92 -23.98 -9.40
CA ALA A 51 -7.52 -23.97 -10.81
C ALA A 51 -6.10 -24.53 -11.04
N ASN A 52 -5.33 -24.82 -9.99
CA ASN A 52 -3.93 -25.26 -10.06
C ASN A 52 -3.71 -26.45 -9.12
N ALA A 53 -4.06 -27.66 -9.57
CA ALA A 53 -3.94 -28.86 -8.76
C ALA A 53 -2.51 -29.03 -8.20
N GLY A 54 -2.41 -29.30 -6.90
CA GLY A 54 -1.15 -29.40 -6.19
C GLY A 54 -0.53 -28.08 -5.73
N ALA A 55 -1.08 -26.91 -6.07
CA ALA A 55 -0.66 -25.64 -5.50
C ALA A 55 -1.33 -25.39 -4.14
N LYS A 56 -0.55 -24.88 -3.19
CA LYS A 56 -1.02 -24.43 -1.87
C LYS A 56 -0.50 -23.04 -1.57
N ILE A 57 -1.39 -22.08 -1.29
CA ILE A 57 -1.05 -20.72 -0.94
C ILE A 57 -1.27 -20.53 0.57
N VAL A 58 -0.21 -20.24 1.30
CA VAL A 58 -0.25 -19.97 2.73
C VAL A 58 -0.10 -18.48 2.97
N ILE A 59 -1.16 -17.83 3.45
CA ILE A 59 -1.14 -16.41 3.78
C ILE A 59 -0.71 -16.24 5.23
N ASP A 60 0.51 -15.73 5.44
CA ASP A 60 1.03 -15.34 6.74
C ASP A 60 0.66 -13.88 7.01
N LYS A 61 -0.38 -13.63 7.82
CA LYS A 61 -0.78 -12.28 8.19
C LYS A 61 0.15 -11.73 9.27
N VAL A 62 0.78 -10.59 8.98
CA VAL A 62 1.74 -9.93 9.88
C VAL A 62 1.39 -8.46 10.08
N PRO A 63 1.82 -7.83 11.19
CA PRO A 63 1.75 -6.39 11.35
C PRO A 63 2.59 -5.66 10.29
N TYR A 64 2.16 -4.47 9.85
CA TYR A 64 2.91 -3.64 8.90
C TYR A 64 4.38 -3.39 9.35
N LYS A 65 4.59 -3.21 10.66
CA LYS A 65 5.92 -3.06 11.26
C LYS A 65 6.87 -4.22 10.88
N ALA A 66 6.38 -5.45 10.84
CA ALA A 66 7.19 -6.61 10.47
C ALA A 66 7.67 -6.54 9.00
N VAL A 67 6.81 -6.04 8.10
CA VAL A 67 7.19 -5.83 6.69
C VAL A 67 8.23 -4.72 6.53
N VAL A 68 8.17 -3.68 7.35
CA VAL A 68 9.11 -2.55 7.27
C VAL A 68 10.45 -2.85 7.95
N GLU A 69 10.43 -3.53 9.09
CA GLU A 69 11.62 -3.68 9.95
C GLU A 69 12.23 -5.10 9.85
N THR A 70 11.41 -6.15 9.82
CA THR A 70 11.88 -7.53 9.86
C THR A 70 12.17 -8.11 8.49
N LEU A 71 11.27 -7.90 7.52
CA LEU A 71 11.42 -8.47 6.17
C LEU A 71 12.73 -8.05 5.48
N PRO A 72 13.20 -6.78 5.53
CA PRO A 72 14.48 -6.41 4.92
C PRO A 72 15.67 -7.17 5.52
N VAL A 73 15.64 -7.46 6.82
CA VAL A 73 16.69 -8.22 7.51
C VAL A 73 16.66 -9.69 7.08
N GLN A 74 15.48 -10.30 7.02
CA GLN A 74 15.31 -11.67 6.53
C GLN A 74 15.82 -11.81 5.09
N LEU A 75 15.44 -10.88 4.19
CA LEU A 75 15.89 -10.90 2.80
C LEU A 75 17.41 -10.73 2.67
N ALA A 76 18.02 -9.90 3.53
CA ALA A 76 19.48 -9.74 3.57
C ALA A 76 20.19 -11.01 4.05
N ALA A 77 19.56 -11.78 4.93
CA ALA A 77 20.05 -13.08 5.39
C ALA A 77 19.77 -14.25 4.40
N GLY A 78 19.10 -13.97 3.26
CA GLY A 78 18.68 -15.01 2.32
C GLY A 78 17.45 -15.79 2.79
N GLU A 79 16.71 -15.27 3.76
CA GLU A 79 15.51 -15.85 4.35
C GLU A 79 14.24 -15.07 3.95
N GLY A 80 13.08 -15.46 4.51
CA GLY A 80 11.81 -14.76 4.32
C GLY A 80 10.80 -15.56 3.48
N PRO A 81 9.67 -14.96 3.07
CA PRO A 81 8.60 -15.58 2.30
C PRO A 81 8.97 -15.74 0.82
N ASP A 82 8.12 -16.46 0.07
CA ASP A 82 8.21 -16.54 -1.40
C ASP A 82 7.64 -15.27 -2.06
N VAL A 83 6.54 -14.79 -1.51
CA VAL A 83 5.83 -13.57 -1.94
C VAL A 83 5.56 -12.70 -0.72
N ALA A 84 5.56 -11.38 -0.87
CA ALA A 84 5.06 -10.49 0.17
C ALA A 84 4.26 -9.32 -0.40
N ARG A 85 3.30 -8.81 0.39
CA ARG A 85 2.70 -7.51 0.19
C ARG A 85 3.60 -6.46 0.87
N VAL A 86 4.18 -5.57 0.06
CA VAL A 86 5.18 -4.59 0.51
C VAL A 86 4.78 -3.17 0.09
N ALA A 87 5.24 -2.16 0.82
CA ALA A 87 5.05 -0.74 0.48
C ALA A 87 6.35 -0.04 0.06
N ASP A 88 7.52 -0.51 0.53
CA ASP A 88 8.82 0.00 0.06
C ASP A 88 9.24 -0.67 -1.25
N LEU A 89 8.62 -0.26 -2.35
CA LEU A 89 8.76 -0.90 -3.64
C LEU A 89 10.18 -0.76 -4.20
N GLY A 90 10.74 0.44 -4.15
CA GLY A 90 12.08 0.70 -4.65
C GLY A 90 13.20 0.22 -3.73
N GLY A 91 12.98 0.20 -2.42
CA GLY A 91 14.02 -0.15 -1.46
C GLY A 91 14.34 -1.64 -1.37
N LEU A 92 13.42 -2.48 -1.80
CA LEU A 92 13.58 -3.94 -1.80
C LEU A 92 13.82 -4.51 -3.20
N ASN A 93 13.91 -3.66 -4.24
CA ASN A 93 13.95 -4.08 -5.64
C ASN A 93 15.07 -5.07 -5.98
N LYS A 94 16.22 -4.97 -5.33
CA LYS A 94 17.36 -5.89 -5.52
C LYS A 94 17.02 -7.35 -5.20
N TYR A 95 15.97 -7.59 -4.40
CA TYR A 95 15.54 -8.93 -4.00
C TYR A 95 14.40 -9.48 -4.86
N TYR A 96 13.76 -8.67 -5.71
CA TYR A 96 12.59 -9.08 -6.47
C TYR A 96 12.93 -10.07 -7.58
N LEU A 97 12.06 -11.07 -7.72
CA LEU A 97 12.02 -11.97 -8.87
C LEU A 97 11.46 -11.20 -10.09
N ASP A 98 12.15 -11.25 -11.22
CA ASP A 98 11.56 -10.82 -12.49
C ASP A 98 10.53 -11.84 -12.94
N LEU A 99 9.28 -11.42 -13.04
CA LEU A 99 8.16 -12.25 -13.48
C LEU A 99 8.14 -12.44 -15.00
N THR A 100 8.81 -11.55 -15.75
CA THR A 100 8.76 -11.51 -17.22
C THR A 100 9.03 -12.88 -17.88
N PRO A 101 10.06 -13.66 -17.49
CA PRO A 101 10.33 -14.97 -18.08
C PRO A 101 9.24 -16.02 -17.83
N HIS A 102 8.37 -15.78 -16.85
CA HIS A 102 7.30 -16.70 -16.46
C HIS A 102 5.94 -16.30 -17.05
N LEU A 103 5.87 -15.18 -17.77
CA LEU A 103 4.65 -14.66 -18.40
C LEU A 103 4.68 -14.89 -19.90
N SER A 104 3.53 -15.27 -20.49
CA SER A 104 3.39 -15.29 -21.95
C SER A 104 3.52 -13.87 -22.54
N ALA A 105 3.87 -13.76 -23.82
CA ALA A 105 3.97 -12.46 -24.49
C ALA A 105 2.66 -11.65 -24.41
N ALA A 106 1.50 -12.30 -24.49
CA ALA A 106 0.21 -11.66 -24.33
C ALA A 106 0.01 -11.10 -22.91
N ARG A 107 0.43 -11.84 -21.87
CA ARG A 107 0.38 -11.37 -20.48
C ARG A 107 1.34 -10.22 -20.24
N GLN A 108 2.58 -10.31 -20.72
CA GLN A 108 3.55 -9.20 -20.64
C GLN A 108 2.99 -7.91 -21.26
N LYS A 109 2.33 -8.03 -22.43
CA LYS A 109 1.66 -6.89 -23.07
C LYS A 109 0.55 -6.33 -22.18
N ALA A 110 -0.33 -7.19 -21.64
CA ALA A 110 -1.42 -6.77 -20.75
C ALA A 110 -0.89 -6.06 -19.49
N TRP A 111 0.21 -6.54 -18.89
CA TRP A 111 0.86 -5.88 -17.77
C TRP A 111 1.38 -4.49 -18.13
N ASN A 112 2.08 -4.35 -19.27
CA ASN A 112 2.59 -3.07 -19.71
C ASN A 112 1.49 -2.08 -20.10
N ASP A 113 0.38 -2.56 -20.68
CA ASP A 113 -0.77 -1.69 -21.01
C ASP A 113 -1.51 -1.22 -19.75
N ASN A 114 -1.71 -2.10 -18.77
CA ASN A 114 -2.57 -1.83 -17.61
C ASN A 114 -1.84 -1.18 -16.43
N PHE A 115 -0.57 -1.51 -16.20
CA PHE A 115 0.18 -1.07 -15.02
C PHE A 115 1.38 -0.16 -15.35
N ALA A 116 1.49 0.35 -16.58
CA ALA A 116 2.60 1.18 -17.07
C ALA A 116 3.00 2.30 -16.09
N SER A 117 2.04 2.98 -15.49
CA SER A 117 2.26 4.10 -14.58
C SER A 117 3.00 3.72 -13.30
N THR A 118 2.91 2.47 -12.86
CA THR A 118 3.45 2.01 -11.58
C THR A 118 4.59 0.99 -11.70
N LEU A 119 4.77 0.35 -12.86
CA LEU A 119 5.86 -0.62 -13.06
C LEU A 119 7.25 -0.03 -12.78
N GLY A 120 7.44 1.27 -13.07
CA GLY A 120 8.69 1.98 -12.78
C GLY A 120 9.06 2.02 -11.29
N TRP A 121 8.08 1.91 -10.40
CA TRP A 121 8.32 1.97 -8.95
C TRP A 121 9.09 0.76 -8.40
N PHE A 122 9.06 -0.36 -9.12
CA PHE A 122 9.77 -1.61 -8.74
C PHE A 122 11.16 -1.70 -9.35
N ARG A 123 11.44 -0.95 -10.42
CA ARG A 123 12.62 -1.07 -11.26
C ARG A 123 13.84 -0.40 -10.64
N ALA A 124 15.02 -0.93 -10.94
CA ALA A 124 16.27 -0.35 -10.49
C ALA A 124 16.60 0.98 -11.19
N GLY A 125 16.04 1.21 -12.37
CA GLY A 125 16.23 2.43 -13.15
C GLY A 125 15.52 2.40 -14.51
N PRO A 126 15.63 3.44 -15.33
CA PRO A 126 14.88 3.58 -16.58
C PRO A 126 15.21 2.51 -17.65
N ALA A 127 16.40 1.94 -17.61
CA ALA A 127 16.82 0.87 -18.52
C ALA A 127 16.21 -0.49 -18.18
N ASP A 128 15.82 -0.69 -16.92
CA ASP A 128 15.18 -1.91 -16.46
C ASP A 128 13.73 -1.97 -17.00
N LYS A 129 13.38 -3.05 -17.68
CA LYS A 129 12.06 -3.28 -18.29
C LYS A 129 11.31 -4.45 -17.67
N GLY A 130 11.88 -5.07 -16.62
CA GLY A 130 11.30 -6.21 -15.92
C GLY A 130 9.93 -5.90 -15.30
N ILE A 131 9.18 -6.96 -15.03
CA ILE A 131 7.90 -6.94 -14.30
C ILE A 131 8.15 -7.61 -12.95
N TYR A 132 8.09 -6.86 -11.85
CA TYR A 132 8.53 -7.35 -10.53
C TYR A 132 7.42 -7.51 -9.51
N GLY A 133 6.22 -6.99 -9.78
CA GLY A 133 5.14 -7.08 -8.83
C GLY A 133 3.84 -6.41 -9.28
N LEU A 134 2.78 -6.73 -8.60
CA LEU A 134 1.43 -6.21 -8.81
C LEU A 134 1.11 -5.14 -7.77
N MET A 135 0.86 -3.92 -8.23
CA MET A 135 0.24 -2.90 -7.37
C MET A 135 -1.14 -3.38 -6.94
N SER A 136 -1.24 -3.84 -5.70
CA SER A 136 -2.50 -4.28 -5.09
C SER A 136 -3.34 -3.13 -4.53
N GLN A 137 -2.79 -1.91 -4.55
CA GLN A 137 -3.41 -0.72 -3.98
C GLN A 137 -2.64 0.51 -4.45
N LEU A 138 -3.31 1.44 -5.09
CA LEU A 138 -2.80 2.81 -5.26
C LEU A 138 -3.34 3.66 -4.11
N THR A 139 -2.49 4.46 -3.48
CA THR A 139 -2.89 5.32 -2.37
C THR A 139 -2.49 6.77 -2.60
N VAL A 140 -3.24 7.66 -1.95
CA VAL A 140 -2.99 9.10 -1.93
C VAL A 140 -3.03 9.57 -0.48
N THR A 141 -2.05 10.39 -0.08
CA THR A 141 -2.08 11.03 1.24
C THR A 141 -3.19 12.06 1.32
N GLY A 142 -3.78 12.23 2.50
CA GLY A 142 -4.81 13.24 2.74
C GLY A 142 -5.29 13.24 4.18
N ALA A 143 -6.12 14.20 4.51
CA ALA A 143 -6.60 14.44 5.86
C ALA A 143 -8.05 14.00 6.04
N TYR A 144 -8.30 13.24 7.10
CA TYR A 144 -9.64 13.01 7.64
C TYR A 144 -9.98 14.09 8.66
N VAL A 145 -11.19 14.58 8.61
CA VAL A 145 -11.68 15.68 9.43
C VAL A 145 -12.88 15.19 10.25
N ASN A 146 -12.88 15.44 11.54
CA ASN A 146 -14.05 15.18 12.38
C ASN A 146 -15.08 16.29 12.16
N LYS A 147 -15.99 16.05 11.21
CA LYS A 147 -17.04 17.01 10.82
C LYS A 147 -17.97 17.35 11.98
N THR A 148 -18.31 16.37 12.81
CA THR A 148 -19.15 16.59 13.99
C THR A 148 -18.56 17.65 14.91
N LEU A 149 -17.24 17.67 15.12
CA LEU A 149 -16.58 18.69 15.95
C LEU A 149 -16.62 20.08 15.30
N PHE A 150 -16.44 20.17 13.98
CA PHE A 150 -16.58 21.42 13.24
C PHE A 150 -17.99 22.00 13.37
N ASP A 151 -19.02 21.17 13.21
CA ASP A 151 -20.42 21.56 13.34
C ASP A 151 -20.74 22.01 14.78
N GLN A 152 -20.29 21.29 15.80
CA GLN A 152 -20.44 21.64 17.22
C GLN A 152 -19.78 22.98 17.56
N ALA A 153 -18.58 23.20 17.04
CA ALA A 153 -17.83 24.45 17.24
C ALA A 153 -18.38 25.63 16.42
N LYS A 154 -19.28 25.38 15.45
CA LYS A 154 -19.77 26.36 14.47
C LYS A 154 -18.63 27.04 13.70
N VAL A 155 -17.57 26.26 13.38
CA VAL A 155 -16.44 26.68 12.59
C VAL A 155 -16.60 26.09 11.19
N PRO A 156 -16.57 26.89 10.10
CA PRO A 156 -16.61 26.34 8.77
C PRO A 156 -15.33 25.53 8.47
N MET A 157 -15.48 24.39 7.79
CA MET A 157 -14.32 23.68 7.27
C MET A 157 -13.65 24.49 6.17
N PRO A 158 -12.30 24.59 6.17
CA PRO A 158 -11.57 25.21 5.08
C PRO A 158 -11.87 24.51 3.74
N GLY A 159 -11.99 25.29 2.66
CA GLY A 159 -12.32 24.79 1.33
C GLY A 159 -11.12 24.45 0.47
N ASP A 160 -11.36 24.32 -0.84
CA ASP A 160 -10.31 24.18 -1.84
C ASP A 160 -9.30 25.32 -1.75
N LYS A 161 -8.02 24.98 -1.96
CA LYS A 161 -6.88 25.92 -1.85
C LYS A 161 -6.57 26.42 -0.43
N ALA A 162 -7.27 25.95 0.60
CA ALA A 162 -6.89 26.25 1.98
C ALA A 162 -5.47 25.76 2.26
N THR A 163 -4.71 26.61 2.95
CA THR A 163 -3.32 26.31 3.29
C THR A 163 -3.23 25.37 4.49
N TRP A 164 -2.07 24.80 4.70
CA TRP A 164 -1.74 24.07 5.94
C TRP A 164 -2.01 24.90 7.18
N ASP A 165 -1.73 26.22 7.11
CA ASP A 165 -1.98 27.14 8.21
C ASP A 165 -3.48 27.41 8.43
N ASP A 166 -4.26 27.53 7.36
CA ASP A 166 -5.72 27.67 7.46
C ASP A 166 -6.35 26.44 8.11
N TRP A 167 -5.94 25.23 7.70
CA TRP A 167 -6.42 23.99 8.30
C TRP A 167 -6.01 23.86 9.77
N MET A 168 -4.75 24.20 10.11
CA MET A 168 -4.29 24.15 11.49
C MET A 168 -5.01 25.16 12.37
N ALA A 169 -5.19 26.40 11.89
CA ALA A 169 -5.91 27.44 12.63
C ALA A 169 -7.38 27.10 12.85
N ALA A 170 -8.07 26.57 11.84
CA ALA A 170 -9.45 26.13 11.97
C ALA A 170 -9.57 24.97 12.97
N ALA A 171 -8.70 23.97 12.85
CA ALA A 171 -8.68 22.81 13.75
C ALA A 171 -8.36 23.20 15.20
N ASP A 172 -7.42 24.14 15.44
CA ASP A 172 -7.13 24.65 16.78
C ASP A 172 -8.36 25.36 17.40
N LYS A 173 -9.04 26.20 16.61
CA LYS A 173 -10.27 26.85 17.03
C LYS A 173 -11.35 25.84 17.43
N VAL A 174 -11.52 24.79 16.63
CA VAL A 174 -12.45 23.68 16.93
C VAL A 174 -12.03 22.95 18.18
N ALA A 175 -10.75 22.56 18.30
CA ALA A 175 -10.21 21.86 19.45
C ALA A 175 -10.47 22.62 20.76
N LYS A 176 -10.20 23.93 20.78
CA LYS A 176 -10.46 24.79 21.93
C LYS A 176 -11.95 24.89 22.28
N ALA A 177 -12.81 25.07 21.28
CA ALA A 177 -14.26 25.20 21.49
C ALA A 177 -14.89 23.90 22.00
N THR A 178 -14.42 22.74 21.54
CA THR A 178 -14.94 21.41 21.89
C THR A 178 -14.16 20.69 22.99
N LYS A 179 -13.09 21.32 23.50
CA LYS A 179 -12.18 20.77 24.53
C LYS A 179 -11.49 19.48 24.10
N VAL A 180 -11.27 19.30 22.80
CA VAL A 180 -10.47 18.22 22.25
C VAL A 180 -8.99 18.52 22.45
N PRO A 181 -8.14 17.56 22.85
CA PRO A 181 -6.74 17.82 23.23
C PRO A 181 -5.89 18.44 22.13
N TYR A 182 -6.08 18.03 20.87
CA TYR A 182 -5.18 18.40 19.79
C TYR A 182 -5.94 18.82 18.53
N ALA A 183 -5.35 19.76 17.78
CA ALA A 183 -5.85 20.22 16.50
C ALA A 183 -5.67 19.17 15.40
N MET A 184 -4.47 18.60 15.30
CA MET A 184 -4.12 17.66 14.22
C MET A 184 -3.22 16.54 14.74
N ALA A 185 -3.38 15.34 14.20
CA ALA A 185 -2.37 14.30 14.24
C ALA A 185 -1.96 13.91 12.81
N MET A 186 -0.68 13.59 12.65
CA MET A 186 -0.11 13.09 11.41
C MET A 186 0.63 11.80 11.72
N ASP A 187 0.40 10.73 10.94
CA ASP A 187 1.18 9.50 11.08
C ASP A 187 2.68 9.80 11.03
N ARG A 188 3.45 9.20 11.91
CA ARG A 188 4.91 9.28 11.86
C ARG A 188 5.44 8.53 10.65
N SER A 189 5.71 9.27 9.60
CA SER A 189 6.21 8.73 8.33
C SER A 189 6.72 9.87 7.46
N GLY A 190 7.87 9.69 6.81
CA GLY A 190 8.38 10.63 5.81
C GLY A 190 7.41 10.83 4.65
N HIS A 191 6.68 9.77 4.29
CA HIS A 191 5.63 9.84 3.26
C HIS A 191 4.51 10.82 3.62
N ARG A 192 4.16 11.01 4.91
CA ARG A 192 3.15 12.01 5.36
C ARG A 192 3.76 13.40 5.49
N PHE A 193 5.03 13.47 5.86
CA PHE A 193 5.74 14.75 5.92
C PHE A 193 6.03 15.35 4.53
N ALA A 194 6.25 14.49 3.52
CA ALA A 194 6.60 14.92 2.17
C ALA A 194 5.61 15.91 1.52
N PRO A 195 4.26 15.76 1.60
CA PRO A 195 3.34 16.75 1.03
C PRO A 195 3.49 18.14 1.67
N LEU A 196 3.71 18.20 2.98
CA LEU A 196 4.01 19.47 3.67
C LEU A 196 5.30 20.08 3.10
N ALA A 197 6.37 19.29 3.00
CA ALA A 197 7.65 19.77 2.50
C ALA A 197 7.55 20.25 1.05
N VAL A 198 6.90 19.49 0.16
CA VAL A 198 6.71 19.85 -1.24
C VAL A 198 5.80 21.09 -1.38
N ALA A 199 4.76 21.21 -0.55
CA ALA A 199 3.92 22.41 -0.53
C ALA A 199 4.70 23.67 -0.18
N TYR A 200 5.76 23.54 0.62
CA TYR A 200 6.69 24.63 0.94
C TYR A 200 7.87 24.76 -0.06
N GLY A 201 7.85 24.02 -1.16
CA GLY A 201 8.83 24.13 -2.24
C GLY A 201 10.06 23.24 -2.11
N ALA A 202 10.03 22.26 -1.20
CA ALA A 202 11.12 21.30 -1.08
C ALA A 202 11.20 20.39 -2.33
N LYS A 203 12.41 20.18 -2.83
CA LYS A 203 12.70 19.19 -3.88
C LYS A 203 12.81 17.78 -3.31
N ILE A 204 13.22 17.64 -2.06
CA ILE A 204 13.49 16.41 -1.30
C ILE A 204 14.64 15.58 -1.88
N PHE A 205 14.73 15.44 -3.20
CA PHE A 205 15.83 14.78 -3.90
C PHE A 205 16.43 15.70 -4.97
N ASP A 206 17.73 15.58 -5.18
CA ASP A 206 18.41 16.18 -6.33
C ASP A 206 18.20 15.34 -7.63
N ALA A 207 18.81 15.79 -8.72
CA ALA A 207 18.74 15.11 -10.02
C ALA A 207 19.32 13.68 -10.01
N ASN A 208 20.21 13.37 -9.05
CA ASN A 208 20.81 12.06 -8.86
C ASN A 208 20.01 11.16 -7.90
N GLY A 209 18.90 11.68 -7.35
CA GLY A 209 18.08 10.99 -6.38
C GLY A 209 18.67 10.95 -4.97
N VAL A 210 19.60 11.86 -4.67
CA VAL A 210 20.18 12.05 -3.33
C VAL A 210 19.28 12.98 -2.53
N PRO A 211 18.94 12.66 -1.26
CA PRO A 211 18.16 13.55 -0.40
C PRO A 211 18.84 14.91 -0.20
N VAL A 212 18.06 15.99 -0.29
CA VAL A 212 18.54 17.36 -0.08
C VAL A 212 17.70 18.10 0.94
N VAL A 213 18.35 18.91 1.76
CA VAL A 213 17.73 19.79 2.74
C VAL A 213 17.80 21.23 2.22
N ASP A 214 16.87 21.59 1.35
CA ASP A 214 16.75 22.93 0.80
C ASP A 214 15.92 23.89 1.69
N ALA A 215 15.75 25.13 1.26
CA ALA A 215 15.01 26.14 2.01
C ALA A 215 13.54 25.77 2.26
N GLY A 216 12.89 25.14 1.26
CA GLY A 216 11.52 24.64 1.37
C GLY A 216 11.39 23.54 2.42
N TYR A 217 12.33 22.58 2.41
CA TYR A 217 12.38 21.51 3.42
C TYR A 217 12.57 22.09 4.84
N GLN A 218 13.52 23.03 5.01
CA GLN A 218 13.75 23.68 6.30
C GLN A 218 12.54 24.47 6.79
N ALA A 219 11.82 25.15 5.88
CA ALA A 219 10.59 25.88 6.22
C ALA A 219 9.49 24.94 6.71
N ALA A 220 9.28 23.81 6.05
CA ALA A 220 8.32 22.79 6.46
C ALA A 220 8.68 22.17 7.82
N VAL A 221 9.97 21.87 8.05
CA VAL A 221 10.44 21.33 9.35
C VAL A 221 10.21 22.35 10.48
N ARG A 222 10.55 23.63 10.28
CA ARG A 222 10.27 24.68 11.26
C ARG A 222 8.80 24.75 11.60
N LYS A 223 7.93 24.79 10.57
CA LYS A 223 6.48 24.82 10.75
C LYS A 223 5.98 23.62 11.56
N PHE A 224 6.44 22.44 11.26
CA PHE A 224 6.07 21.21 11.95
C PHE A 224 6.51 21.20 13.42
N ILE A 225 7.72 21.69 13.70
CA ILE A 225 8.23 21.86 15.06
C ILE A 225 7.39 22.89 15.82
N ASP A 226 7.04 24.01 15.20
CA ASP A 226 6.25 25.06 15.84
C ASP A 226 4.84 24.57 16.22
N TRP A 227 4.18 23.77 15.40
CA TRP A 227 2.92 23.12 15.75
C TRP A 227 3.05 22.20 16.99
N HIS A 228 4.12 21.43 17.08
CA HIS A 228 4.37 20.58 18.25
C HIS A 228 4.70 21.40 19.49
N LYS A 229 5.50 22.48 19.37
CA LYS A 229 5.80 23.37 20.50
C LYS A 229 4.57 24.10 21.02
N ALA A 230 3.68 24.48 20.12
CA ALA A 230 2.39 25.10 20.46
C ALA A 230 1.36 24.11 21.06
N GLY A 231 1.68 22.82 21.16
CA GLY A 231 0.76 21.79 21.68
C GLY A 231 -0.38 21.45 20.75
N LEU A 232 -0.31 21.80 19.48
CA LEU A 232 -1.37 21.54 18.50
C LEU A 232 -1.39 20.09 18.02
N MET A 233 -0.29 19.36 18.19
CA MET A 233 -0.11 17.97 17.77
C MET A 233 0.36 17.07 18.92
N PRO A 234 -0.08 15.80 19.00
CA PRO A 234 0.38 14.85 20.02
C PRO A 234 1.84 14.50 19.81
N LYS A 235 2.69 14.85 20.79
CA LYS A 235 4.15 14.59 20.75
C LYS A 235 4.47 13.10 20.69
N GLU A 236 3.65 12.28 21.29
CA GLU A 236 3.81 10.83 21.40
C GLU A 236 3.79 10.13 20.04
N VAL A 237 3.09 10.68 19.05
CA VAL A 237 3.03 10.11 17.70
C VAL A 237 4.40 10.23 17.01
N TRP A 238 5.06 11.38 17.14
CA TRP A 238 6.36 11.64 16.49
C TRP A 238 7.56 11.45 17.42
N GLY A 239 7.33 11.41 18.71
CA GLY A 239 8.36 11.06 19.69
C GLY A 239 8.82 9.62 19.48
N GLY A 240 10.03 9.43 18.98
CA GLY A 240 10.57 8.11 18.73
C GLY A 240 10.91 7.37 20.02
N VAL A 241 10.18 6.31 20.32
CA VAL A 241 10.60 5.34 21.32
C VAL A 241 11.04 4.07 20.59
N GLY A 242 12.27 3.61 20.81
CA GLY A 242 12.76 2.34 20.29
C GLY A 242 13.04 2.28 18.78
N GLY A 243 13.36 3.44 18.12
CA GLY A 243 13.81 3.46 16.73
C GLY A 243 12.77 3.12 15.68
N SER A 244 11.49 3.00 16.04
CA SER A 244 10.42 2.73 15.06
C SER A 244 10.30 3.87 14.06
N GLN A 245 10.36 3.54 12.77
CA GLN A 245 10.23 4.52 11.67
C GLN A 245 8.78 4.88 11.35
N TYR A 246 7.83 4.06 11.78
CA TYR A 246 6.40 4.25 11.51
C TYR A 246 5.57 4.15 12.78
N ARG A 247 4.62 5.08 12.92
CA ARG A 247 3.52 5.02 13.89
C ARG A 247 2.29 5.67 13.29
N ASP A 248 1.17 4.96 13.24
CA ASP A 248 -0.09 5.56 12.83
C ASP A 248 -0.76 6.29 14.01
N ALA A 249 -1.55 7.30 13.69
CA ALA A 249 -2.30 8.10 14.66
C ALA A 249 -3.81 7.83 14.57
N PHE A 250 -4.22 6.71 13.98
CA PHE A 250 -5.62 6.38 13.76
C PHE A 250 -6.44 6.39 15.07
N GLU A 251 -5.88 5.78 16.13
CA GLU A 251 -6.57 5.70 17.43
C GLU A 251 -6.78 7.09 18.07
N GLU A 252 -5.88 8.04 17.84
CA GLU A 252 -6.06 9.42 18.31
C GLU A 252 -7.30 10.05 17.66
N PHE A 253 -7.54 9.78 16.38
CA PHE A 253 -8.69 10.27 15.64
C PHE A 253 -9.96 9.47 15.98
N ALA A 254 -9.93 8.16 15.96
CA ALA A 254 -11.07 7.29 16.22
C ALA A 254 -11.66 7.51 17.62
N ASN A 255 -10.81 7.84 18.59
CA ASN A 255 -11.22 8.18 19.96
C ASN A 255 -11.58 9.66 20.15
N GLY A 256 -11.69 10.45 19.07
CA GLY A 256 -12.07 11.87 19.13
C GLY A 256 -11.08 12.78 19.84
N ARG A 257 -9.79 12.41 19.92
CA ARG A 257 -8.74 13.17 20.60
C ARG A 257 -8.09 14.22 19.71
N VAL A 258 -8.34 14.17 18.41
CA VAL A 258 -7.86 15.13 17.42
C VAL A 258 -8.99 15.55 16.49
N VAL A 259 -8.92 16.77 15.98
CA VAL A 259 -9.92 17.32 15.04
C VAL A 259 -9.60 16.88 13.60
N VAL A 260 -8.32 16.86 13.23
CA VAL A 260 -7.85 16.49 11.89
C VAL A 260 -6.80 15.38 12.00
N TYR A 261 -6.93 14.35 11.16
CA TYR A 261 -6.01 13.23 11.05
C TYR A 261 -5.39 13.18 9.65
N TYR A 262 -4.11 13.53 9.54
CA TYR A 262 -3.39 13.47 8.27
C TYR A 262 -2.76 12.10 8.05
N SER A 263 -3.29 11.36 7.10
CA SER A 263 -2.87 10.00 6.74
C SER A 263 -3.04 9.74 5.24
N GLY A 264 -4.05 9.01 4.81
CA GLY A 264 -4.33 8.78 3.39
C GLY A 264 -5.42 7.73 3.13
N SER A 265 -5.64 7.47 1.84
CA SER A 265 -6.77 6.65 1.35
C SER A 265 -6.76 5.20 1.86
N TRP A 266 -5.62 4.65 2.29
CA TRP A 266 -5.55 3.30 2.89
C TRP A 266 -6.32 3.16 4.22
N GLN A 267 -6.62 4.27 4.88
CA GLN A 267 -7.43 4.24 6.11
C GLN A 267 -8.93 4.15 5.84
N LEU A 268 -9.37 4.28 4.59
CA LEU A 268 -10.77 4.41 4.24
C LEU A 268 -11.62 3.26 4.81
N LYS A 269 -11.16 2.02 4.67
CA LYS A 269 -11.85 0.84 5.21
C LYS A 269 -12.00 0.89 6.72
N ARG A 270 -10.95 1.26 7.45
CA ARG A 270 -10.99 1.42 8.91
C ARG A 270 -11.91 2.57 9.32
N MET A 271 -11.83 3.70 8.61
CA MET A 271 -12.73 4.85 8.84
C MET A 271 -14.19 4.44 8.68
N ASP A 272 -14.53 3.77 7.58
CA ASP A 272 -15.89 3.35 7.29
C ASP A 272 -16.45 2.35 8.33
N THR A 273 -15.64 1.38 8.72
CA THR A 273 -16.09 0.30 9.60
C THR A 273 -16.04 0.64 11.10
N GLN A 274 -15.10 1.49 11.53
CA GLN A 274 -14.83 1.74 12.95
C GLN A 274 -15.24 3.15 13.40
N VAL A 275 -15.15 4.17 12.53
CA VAL A 275 -15.37 5.57 12.91
C VAL A 275 -16.77 6.07 12.54
N THR A 276 -17.33 5.64 11.41
CA THR A 276 -18.64 6.12 10.90
C THR A 276 -19.79 6.01 11.90
N LYS A 277 -19.72 5.05 12.83
CA LYS A 277 -20.72 4.88 13.89
C LYS A 277 -20.55 5.82 15.07
N ALA A 278 -19.35 6.40 15.23
CA ALA A 278 -19.03 7.27 16.37
C ALA A 278 -19.29 8.74 16.06
N PHE A 279 -18.93 9.21 14.87
CA PHE A 279 -19.13 10.60 14.45
C PHE A 279 -19.06 10.72 12.91
N GLU A 280 -19.58 11.83 12.39
CA GLU A 280 -19.43 12.21 11.00
C GLU A 280 -18.01 12.69 10.72
N TRP A 281 -17.44 12.23 9.62
CA TRP A 281 -16.12 12.61 9.15
C TRP A 281 -16.15 12.97 7.66
N ALA A 282 -15.14 13.68 7.21
CA ALA A 282 -14.94 14.04 5.80
C ALA A 282 -13.45 13.90 5.44
N VAL A 283 -13.15 13.95 4.16
CA VAL A 283 -11.77 14.10 3.65
C VAL A 283 -11.59 15.53 3.19
N ALA A 284 -10.53 16.18 3.70
CA ALA A 284 -10.13 17.50 3.27
C ALA A 284 -9.44 17.45 1.91
N PRO A 285 -9.62 18.48 1.05
CA PRO A 285 -8.75 18.66 -0.11
C PRO A 285 -7.27 18.76 0.30
N ALA A 286 -6.36 18.38 -0.60
CA ALA A 286 -4.92 18.47 -0.35
C ALA A 286 -4.53 19.90 0.07
N PRO A 287 -3.97 20.08 1.29
CA PRO A 287 -3.62 21.42 1.77
C PRO A 287 -2.56 22.08 0.90
N CYS A 288 -2.65 23.39 0.75
CA CYS A 288 -1.71 24.20 0.00
C CYS A 288 -0.59 24.75 0.89
N GLY A 289 0.55 24.99 0.28
CA GLY A 289 1.60 25.85 0.81
C GLY A 289 1.95 26.93 -0.22
N PRO A 290 3.03 27.68 0.01
CA PRO A 290 3.43 28.74 -0.91
C PRO A 290 3.76 28.28 -2.33
N ALA A 291 4.19 27.03 -2.50
CA ALA A 291 4.64 26.49 -3.78
C ALA A 291 3.61 25.59 -4.48
N ALA A 292 2.80 24.83 -3.72
CA ALA A 292 1.87 23.87 -4.31
C ALA A 292 0.73 23.49 -3.35
N CYS A 293 -0.40 23.05 -3.94
CA CYS A 293 -1.42 22.25 -3.28
C CYS A 293 -1.18 20.82 -3.73
N THR A 294 -0.72 19.91 -2.86
CA THR A 294 -0.29 18.60 -3.32
C THR A 294 -0.52 17.50 -2.28
N ALA A 295 -0.69 16.29 -2.79
CA ALA A 295 -0.66 15.04 -2.06
C ALA A 295 0.55 14.21 -2.52
N MET A 296 0.78 13.06 -1.90
CA MET A 296 1.80 12.11 -2.33
C MET A 296 1.18 10.77 -2.71
N PRO A 297 1.64 10.17 -3.81
CA PRO A 297 1.21 8.84 -4.20
C PRO A 297 1.95 7.80 -3.38
N GLY A 298 1.32 6.67 -3.19
CA GLY A 298 1.90 5.51 -2.55
C GLY A 298 1.15 4.25 -2.92
N GLY A 299 1.31 3.25 -2.12
CA GLY A 299 0.57 2.02 -2.29
C GLY A 299 1.33 0.82 -1.80
N ALA A 300 0.70 -0.33 -1.98
CA ALA A 300 1.27 -1.61 -1.65
C ALA A 300 1.19 -2.54 -2.86
N ALA A 301 2.12 -3.47 -2.92
CA ALA A 301 2.20 -4.40 -4.03
C ALA A 301 2.53 -5.81 -3.55
N PHE A 302 2.05 -6.82 -4.26
CA PHE A 302 2.56 -8.18 -4.15
C PHE A 302 3.79 -8.34 -5.04
N VAL A 303 4.89 -8.75 -4.43
CA VAL A 303 6.18 -9.04 -5.10
C VAL A 303 6.64 -10.45 -4.76
N ALA A 304 7.26 -11.14 -5.69
CA ALA A 304 7.98 -12.39 -5.42
C ALA A 304 9.47 -12.11 -5.20
N PHE A 305 10.14 -12.97 -4.45
CA PHE A 305 11.56 -12.84 -4.17
C PHE A 305 12.40 -13.85 -4.94
N LYS A 306 13.60 -13.44 -5.39
CA LYS A 306 14.56 -14.29 -6.14
C LYS A 306 14.91 -15.60 -5.42
N ARG A 307 14.83 -15.61 -4.09
CA ARG A 307 15.14 -16.77 -3.26
C ARG A 307 14.08 -17.88 -3.30
N THR A 308 12.88 -17.61 -3.82
CA THR A 308 11.83 -18.63 -3.87
C THR A 308 12.28 -19.88 -4.64
N LYS A 309 11.91 -21.03 -4.12
CA LYS A 309 12.09 -22.31 -4.82
C LYS A 309 10.96 -22.61 -5.81
N GLN A 310 9.96 -21.74 -5.86
CA GLN A 310 8.76 -21.87 -6.68
C GLN A 310 8.56 -20.65 -7.60
N PRO A 311 9.56 -20.22 -8.41
CA PRO A 311 9.47 -18.96 -9.16
C PRO A 311 8.31 -18.93 -10.15
N ALA A 312 8.06 -20.04 -10.85
CA ALA A 312 6.94 -20.12 -11.79
C ALA A 312 5.57 -20.06 -11.08
N LEU A 313 5.43 -20.72 -9.93
CA LEU A 313 4.20 -20.69 -9.13
C LEU A 313 3.95 -19.28 -8.55
N ALA A 314 5.00 -18.63 -8.03
CA ALA A 314 4.92 -17.27 -7.51
C ALA A 314 4.49 -16.28 -8.59
N ALA A 315 5.10 -16.34 -9.78
CA ALA A 315 4.73 -15.51 -10.91
C ALA A 315 3.28 -15.77 -11.35
N LYS A 316 2.88 -17.05 -11.45
CA LYS A 316 1.52 -17.43 -11.83
C LYS A 316 0.47 -16.95 -10.83
N PHE A 317 0.77 -17.00 -9.52
CA PHE A 317 -0.14 -16.48 -8.49
C PHE A 317 -0.29 -14.96 -8.57
N ILE A 318 0.81 -14.22 -8.70
CA ILE A 318 0.77 -12.75 -8.86
C ILE A 318 0.04 -12.36 -10.15
N ASP A 319 0.26 -13.10 -11.25
CA ASP A 319 -0.44 -12.86 -12.52
C ASP A 319 -1.93 -13.16 -12.42
N PHE A 320 -2.32 -14.19 -11.67
CA PHE A 320 -3.73 -14.50 -11.40
C PHE A 320 -4.42 -13.38 -10.61
N LEU A 321 -3.74 -12.79 -9.62
CA LEU A 321 -4.24 -11.61 -8.91
C LEU A 321 -4.39 -10.39 -9.85
N ALA A 322 -3.55 -10.29 -10.89
CA ALA A 322 -3.55 -9.21 -11.88
C ALA A 322 -4.60 -9.37 -12.99
N GLU A 323 -5.28 -10.51 -13.09
CA GLU A 323 -6.42 -10.67 -14.01
C GLU A 323 -7.54 -9.69 -13.67
N ASP A 324 -8.11 -9.03 -14.67
CA ASP A 324 -9.06 -7.93 -14.48
C ASP A 324 -10.20 -8.26 -13.51
N ALA A 325 -10.76 -9.49 -13.59
CA ALA A 325 -11.84 -9.91 -12.69
C ALA A 325 -11.38 -10.03 -11.23
N ASN A 326 -10.25 -10.70 -10.99
CA ASN A 326 -9.69 -10.88 -9.65
C ASN A 326 -9.19 -9.55 -9.07
N TYR A 327 -8.53 -8.73 -9.91
CA TYR A 327 -8.05 -7.42 -9.51
C TYR A 327 -9.20 -6.47 -9.18
N LYS A 328 -10.26 -6.44 -10.01
CA LYS A 328 -11.47 -5.64 -9.74
C LYS A 328 -12.15 -6.06 -8.44
N GLU A 329 -12.26 -7.37 -8.18
CA GLU A 329 -12.80 -7.87 -6.91
C GLU A 329 -11.94 -7.46 -5.71
N LEU A 330 -10.60 -7.57 -5.83
CA LEU A 330 -9.67 -7.11 -4.81
C LEU A 330 -9.92 -5.64 -4.49
N MET A 331 -9.96 -4.77 -5.50
CA MET A 331 -10.22 -3.34 -5.31
C MET A 331 -11.57 -3.07 -4.65
N ALA A 332 -12.63 -3.73 -5.14
CA ALA A 332 -14.00 -3.53 -4.67
C ALA A 332 -14.20 -3.93 -3.19
N LYS A 333 -13.57 -5.04 -2.76
CA LYS A 333 -13.70 -5.54 -1.38
C LYS A 333 -12.80 -4.84 -0.39
N THR A 334 -11.69 -4.28 -0.85
CA THR A 334 -10.70 -3.60 0.01
C THR A 334 -10.84 -2.08 0.01
N ASP A 335 -11.76 -1.55 -0.78
CA ASP A 335 -12.03 -0.11 -0.95
C ASP A 335 -10.81 0.68 -1.44
N ASN A 336 -9.96 0.02 -2.25
CA ASN A 336 -8.72 0.57 -2.75
C ASN A 336 -8.85 1.18 -4.15
N ILE A 337 -8.02 2.19 -4.44
CA ILE A 337 -7.92 2.80 -5.75
C ILE A 337 -7.16 1.85 -6.70
N PRO A 338 -7.71 1.52 -7.89
CA PRO A 338 -7.03 0.64 -8.83
C PRO A 338 -5.84 1.32 -9.51
N ALA A 339 -4.72 0.59 -9.60
CA ALA A 339 -3.59 0.97 -10.44
C ALA A 339 -3.70 0.46 -11.88
N SER A 340 -4.57 -0.53 -12.14
CA SER A 340 -4.87 -1.02 -13.48
C SER A 340 -5.70 -0.01 -14.26
N LEU A 341 -5.21 0.42 -15.42
CA LEU A 341 -5.92 1.36 -16.30
C LEU A 341 -7.23 0.75 -16.84
N ALA A 342 -7.24 -0.54 -17.18
CA ALA A 342 -8.45 -1.22 -17.65
C ALA A 342 -9.52 -1.25 -16.55
N VAL A 343 -9.16 -1.63 -15.34
CA VAL A 343 -10.10 -1.69 -14.20
C VAL A 343 -10.55 -0.29 -13.77
N ALA A 344 -9.65 0.70 -13.76
CA ALA A 344 -10.00 2.09 -13.49
C ALA A 344 -11.00 2.64 -14.51
N LYS A 345 -10.78 2.37 -15.81
CA LYS A 345 -11.67 2.78 -16.91
C LYS A 345 -13.03 2.07 -16.87
N ALA A 346 -13.04 0.78 -16.55
CA ALA A 346 -14.28 0.01 -16.42
C ALA A 346 -15.08 0.37 -15.16
N GLY A 347 -14.45 1.06 -14.22
CA GLY A 347 -15.02 1.44 -12.93
C GLY A 347 -15.07 0.27 -11.94
N VAL A 348 -14.93 0.62 -10.67
CA VAL A 348 -15.07 -0.31 -9.54
C VAL A 348 -16.33 0.06 -8.76
N THR A 349 -17.17 -0.92 -8.48
CA THR A 349 -18.34 -0.74 -7.61
C THR A 349 -17.92 -1.05 -6.17
N TYR A 350 -17.87 -0.03 -5.34
CA TYR A 350 -17.52 -0.17 -3.93
C TYR A 350 -18.79 -0.32 -3.08
N ASN A 351 -18.76 -1.26 -2.13
CA ASN A 351 -19.83 -1.43 -1.15
C ASN A 351 -19.43 -0.72 0.16
N VAL A 352 -19.51 0.58 0.13
CA VAL A 352 -19.11 1.48 1.22
C VAL A 352 -20.24 2.43 1.59
N SER A 353 -20.16 3.03 2.78
CA SER A 353 -21.09 4.08 3.20
C SER A 353 -21.04 5.29 2.26
N PRO A 354 -22.09 6.14 2.25
CA PRO A 354 -22.06 7.40 1.50
C PRO A 354 -20.87 8.30 1.87
N LEU A 355 -20.47 8.32 3.14
CA LEU A 355 -19.30 9.07 3.62
C LEU A 355 -18.02 8.54 2.99
N ALA A 356 -17.79 7.23 3.03
CA ALA A 356 -16.62 6.61 2.46
C ALA A 356 -16.56 6.76 0.92
N LYS A 357 -17.72 6.73 0.25
CA LYS A 357 -17.80 6.99 -1.20
C LYS A 357 -17.37 8.41 -1.54
N THR A 358 -17.86 9.40 -0.77
CA THR A 358 -17.47 10.80 -0.95
C THR A 358 -15.97 10.98 -0.69
N ALA A 359 -15.44 10.36 0.38
CA ALA A 359 -14.03 10.40 0.72
C ALA A 359 -13.15 9.78 -0.37
N LEU A 360 -13.54 8.62 -0.91
CA LEU A 360 -12.81 7.97 -2.02
C LEU A 360 -12.73 8.90 -3.24
N ASN A 361 -13.85 9.55 -3.60
CA ASN A 361 -13.88 10.51 -4.70
C ASN A 361 -12.95 11.71 -4.44
N SER A 362 -12.85 12.18 -3.20
CA SER A 362 -11.94 13.27 -2.82
C SER A 362 -10.47 12.85 -2.99
N PHE A 363 -10.08 11.66 -2.58
CA PHE A 363 -8.73 11.13 -2.81
C PHE A 363 -8.42 10.98 -4.30
N VAL A 364 -9.37 10.48 -5.09
CA VAL A 364 -9.20 10.36 -6.56
C VAL A 364 -9.04 11.73 -7.20
N ALA A 365 -9.76 12.75 -6.75
CA ALA A 365 -9.65 14.13 -7.24
C ALA A 365 -8.30 14.79 -6.91
N ASP A 366 -7.58 14.29 -5.89
CA ASP A 366 -6.25 14.79 -5.54
C ASP A 366 -5.11 14.17 -6.38
N VAL A 367 -5.36 13.04 -7.06
CA VAL A 367 -4.33 12.38 -7.90
C VAL A 367 -3.74 13.32 -8.97
N PRO A 368 -4.54 14.09 -9.74
CA PRO A 368 -3.99 15.02 -10.74
C PRO A 368 -3.16 16.18 -10.16
N LYS A 369 -3.29 16.47 -8.86
CA LYS A 369 -2.50 17.49 -8.17
C LYS A 369 -1.07 17.03 -7.85
N ILE A 370 -0.80 15.73 -7.96
CA ILE A 370 0.53 15.17 -7.76
C ILE A 370 1.35 15.44 -9.01
N SER A 371 2.51 16.10 -8.86
CA SER A 371 3.38 16.35 -10.01
C SER A 371 3.86 15.02 -10.63
N PRO A 372 4.06 14.96 -11.96
CA PRO A 372 4.60 13.76 -12.60
C PRO A 372 5.93 13.30 -11.99
N THR A 373 6.79 14.22 -11.57
CA THR A 373 8.06 13.90 -10.90
C THR A 373 7.83 13.20 -9.55
N ASN A 374 6.92 13.73 -8.71
CA ASN A 374 6.60 13.13 -7.43
C ASN A 374 5.87 11.78 -7.60
N PHE A 375 5.01 11.67 -8.61
CA PHE A 375 4.33 10.41 -8.94
C PHE A 375 5.35 9.33 -9.35
N ALA A 376 6.33 9.67 -10.18
CA ALA A 376 7.37 8.74 -10.63
C ALA A 376 8.28 8.24 -9.49
N LEU A 377 8.43 9.04 -8.42
CA LEU A 377 9.30 8.68 -7.30
C LEU A 377 8.68 7.70 -6.30
N GLN A 378 7.37 7.52 -6.33
CA GLN A 378 6.61 6.74 -5.35
C GLN A 378 6.86 7.23 -3.90
N GLY A 379 5.81 7.72 -3.25
CA GLY A 379 5.92 8.49 -1.99
C GLY A 379 6.63 7.78 -0.83
N TYR A 380 6.65 6.45 -0.78
CA TYR A 380 7.32 5.72 0.28
C TYR A 380 8.84 5.96 0.31
N ARG A 381 9.46 6.25 -0.84
CA ARG A 381 10.89 6.60 -0.93
C ARG A 381 11.25 7.77 0.01
N PHE A 382 10.30 8.67 0.27
CA PHE A 382 10.48 9.81 1.18
C PHE A 382 10.67 9.39 2.64
N ASN A 383 10.25 8.20 3.07
CA ASN A 383 10.53 7.73 4.43
C ASN A 383 12.03 7.71 4.72
N ARG A 384 12.84 7.28 3.74
CA ARG A 384 14.30 7.22 3.88
C ARG A 384 14.99 8.57 3.76
N ALA A 385 14.31 9.58 3.19
CA ALA A 385 14.84 10.93 3.09
C ALA A 385 14.55 11.77 4.34
N VAL A 386 13.55 11.39 5.14
CA VAL A 386 13.11 12.13 6.34
C VAL A 386 13.68 11.51 7.62
N PHE A 387 13.91 10.21 7.65
CA PHE A 387 14.47 9.43 8.76
C PHE A 387 15.82 8.81 8.39
#